data_dda967c96ea28964a61ba49e01a70f4e
#
_entry.id   dda967c96ea28964a61ba49e01a70f4e
#
_cell.length_a   1.000
_cell.length_b   1.000
_cell.length_c   1.000
_cell.angle_alpha   90.00
_cell.angle_beta   90.00
_cell.angle_gamma   90.00
#
_symmetry.space_group_name_H-M   'P 1'
#
loop_
_entity.id
_entity.type
_entity.pdbx_description
1 polymer ?
#
loop_
_entity_poly.entity_id
_entity_poly.type
_entity_poly.pdbx_seq_one_letter_code
_entity_poly.pdbx_strand_id
1 'polypeptide(L)'
;MSRYCFLGTPVYFEFLAGKRDLTCSAWAIPTRNIRGWKGPCYLMTDGHYPSYAELLEKTEWDRYGVVNGVARDSRCENCMVHCGYEPTATLGLQAQRGDTWKTIKFNFGSKPKPSGRGSEVLAFNGVSSGNGHLTGKRAEVAAQAS
;
A
#
# COMPACT_ATOMS: atom_id res chain seq x y z
N MET A 1 -12.26 1.23 23.16
CA MET A 1 -12.64 0.80 21.80
C MET A 1 -12.25 1.87 20.83
N SER A 2 -11.63 1.50 19.74
CA SER A 2 -10.94 2.39 18.81
C SER A 2 -11.83 3.49 18.23
N ARG A 3 -11.35 4.74 18.32
CA ARG A 3 -11.95 5.93 17.70
C ARG A 3 -11.66 6.03 16.21
N TYR A 4 -10.85 5.11 15.68
CA TYR A 4 -10.31 5.19 14.33
C TYR A 4 -11.06 4.25 13.39
N CYS A 5 -11.37 4.74 12.20
CA CYS A 5 -11.93 3.97 11.11
C CYS A 5 -10.76 3.50 10.25
N PHE A 6 -10.46 2.21 10.26
CA PHE A 6 -9.42 1.65 9.41
C PHE A 6 -10.01 1.24 8.07
N LEU A 7 -9.28 1.52 6.99
CA LEU A 7 -9.59 1.02 5.65
C LEU A 7 -8.79 -0.27 5.42
N GLY A 8 -9.47 -1.32 5.03
CA GLY A 8 -8.90 -2.65 4.77
C GLY A 8 -9.80 -3.76 5.24
N THR A 9 -9.44 -5.00 4.94
CA THR A 9 -10.19 -6.17 5.39
C THR A 9 -9.76 -6.64 6.79
N PRO A 10 -10.66 -7.26 7.57
CA PRO A 10 -10.30 -7.86 8.86
C PRO A 10 -9.14 -8.86 8.75
N VAL A 11 -9.10 -9.59 7.64
CA VAL A 11 -8.07 -10.59 7.34
C VAL A 11 -6.70 -9.93 7.18
N TYR A 12 -6.64 -8.80 6.48
CA TYR A 12 -5.41 -8.02 6.36
C TYR A 12 -4.95 -7.43 7.70
N PHE A 13 -5.88 -6.99 8.55
CA PHE A 13 -5.53 -6.53 9.90
C PHE A 13 -5.03 -7.66 10.81
N GLU A 14 -5.55 -8.88 10.67
CA GLU A 14 -5.01 -10.06 11.36
C GLU A 14 -3.56 -10.35 10.92
N PHE A 15 -3.25 -10.17 9.62
CA PHE A 15 -1.90 -10.28 9.11
C PHE A 15 -0.98 -9.19 9.69
N LEU A 16 -1.39 -7.93 9.65
CA LEU A 16 -0.60 -6.83 10.25
C LEU A 16 -0.34 -7.01 11.75
N ALA A 17 -1.26 -7.67 12.44
CA ALA A 17 -1.13 -7.99 13.86
C ALA A 17 -0.30 -9.27 14.14
N GLY A 18 0.28 -9.89 13.11
CA GLY A 18 1.05 -11.13 13.24
C GLY A 18 0.23 -12.35 13.65
N LYS A 19 -1.10 -12.33 13.44
CA LYS A 19 -2.00 -13.43 13.84
C LYS A 19 -2.18 -14.47 12.74
N ARG A 20 -1.74 -14.18 11.54
CA ARG A 20 -1.77 -15.06 10.37
C ARG A 20 -0.77 -14.61 9.32
N ASP A 21 -0.37 -15.55 8.49
CA ASP A 21 0.43 -15.27 7.32
C ASP A 21 -0.47 -15.12 6.08
N LEU A 22 -0.06 -14.25 5.17
CA LEU A 22 -0.64 -14.09 3.85
C LEU A 22 0.44 -14.19 2.79
N THR A 23 0.10 -14.81 1.67
CA THR A 23 0.96 -14.80 0.48
C THR A 23 0.82 -13.47 -0.25
N CYS A 24 1.94 -12.93 -0.71
CA CYS A 24 1.94 -11.73 -1.53
C CYS A 24 1.37 -12.02 -2.92
N SER A 25 0.42 -11.21 -3.37
CA SER A 25 -0.18 -11.25 -4.72
C SER A 25 -0.02 -9.90 -5.42
N ALA A 26 1.24 -9.46 -5.57
CA ALA A 26 1.58 -8.15 -6.15
C ALA A 26 1.03 -7.94 -7.57
N TRP A 27 0.83 -9.02 -8.34
CA TRP A 27 0.23 -9.02 -9.67
C TRP A 27 -1.23 -8.54 -9.70
N ALA A 28 -1.94 -8.59 -8.57
CA ALA A 28 -3.36 -8.22 -8.51
C ALA A 28 -3.61 -6.71 -8.44
N ILE A 29 -2.59 -5.91 -8.05
CA ILE A 29 -2.66 -4.45 -8.07
C ILE A 29 -1.50 -3.92 -8.90
N PRO A 30 -1.61 -3.98 -10.23
CA PRO A 30 -0.56 -3.51 -11.12
C PRO A 30 -0.41 -1.99 -11.05
N THR A 31 0.81 -1.53 -11.17
CA THR A 31 1.13 -0.09 -11.14
C THR A 31 1.59 0.37 -12.52
N ARG A 32 1.10 1.52 -12.96
CA ARG A 32 1.52 2.15 -14.21
C ARG A 32 2.07 3.54 -13.95
N ASN A 33 3.14 3.90 -14.65
CA ASN A 33 3.71 5.25 -14.68
C ASN A 33 3.88 5.73 -16.13
N ILE A 34 4.58 6.86 -16.33
CA ILE A 34 4.81 7.43 -17.65
C ILE A 34 5.65 6.52 -18.58
N ARG A 35 6.42 5.57 -18.02
CA ARG A 35 7.24 4.62 -18.77
C ARG A 35 6.49 3.35 -19.13
N GLY A 36 5.30 3.13 -18.58
CA GLY A 36 4.50 1.93 -18.82
C GLY A 36 4.09 1.21 -17.54
N TRP A 37 3.73 -0.06 -17.68
CA TRP A 37 3.39 -0.92 -16.56
C TRP A 37 4.65 -1.36 -15.84
N LYS A 38 4.66 -1.20 -14.55
CA LYS A 38 5.81 -1.40 -13.69
C LYS A 38 5.76 -2.77 -13.01
N GLY A 39 6.80 -3.53 -13.13
CA GLY A 39 6.93 -4.82 -12.46
C GLY A 39 8.12 -4.89 -11.52
N PRO A 40 8.12 -5.79 -10.56
CA PRO A 40 7.04 -6.73 -10.23
C PRO A 40 5.94 -6.12 -9.33
N CYS A 41 6.19 -5.04 -8.58
CA CYS A 41 5.22 -4.48 -7.65
C CYS A 41 5.36 -2.95 -7.50
N TYR A 42 4.54 -2.38 -6.64
CA TYR A 42 4.55 -0.95 -6.36
C TYR A 42 5.92 -0.45 -5.84
N LEU A 43 6.56 -1.21 -4.96
CA LEU A 43 7.83 -0.80 -4.35
C LEU A 43 9.06 -1.07 -5.23
N MET A 44 9.00 -2.13 -6.04
CA MET A 44 10.11 -2.57 -6.87
C MET A 44 9.86 -2.23 -8.33
N THR A 45 10.93 -1.89 -9.05
CA THR A 45 10.87 -1.59 -10.49
C THR A 45 12.03 -2.26 -11.17
N ASP A 46 11.85 -3.54 -11.50
CA ASP A 46 12.85 -4.33 -12.24
C ASP A 46 12.62 -4.22 -13.75
N GLY A 47 11.43 -3.79 -14.16
CA GLY A 47 11.10 -3.57 -15.56
C GLY A 47 9.89 -2.68 -15.78
N HIS A 48 9.76 -2.23 -17.03
CA HIS A 48 8.59 -1.52 -17.54
C HIS A 48 8.10 -2.24 -18.79
N TYR A 49 6.78 -2.40 -18.89
CA TYR A 49 6.13 -3.13 -19.96
C TYR A 49 5.10 -2.23 -20.66
N PRO A 50 5.00 -2.31 -21.99
CA PRO A 50 4.05 -1.49 -22.78
C PRO A 50 2.59 -1.79 -22.44
N SER A 51 2.28 -3.07 -22.17
CA SER A 51 0.93 -3.53 -21.86
C SER A 51 0.88 -4.32 -20.55
N TYR A 52 -0.31 -4.40 -19.98
CA TYR A 52 -0.54 -5.22 -18.79
C TYR A 52 -0.38 -6.72 -19.07
N ALA A 53 -0.75 -7.16 -20.25
CA ALA A 53 -0.56 -8.55 -20.68
C ALA A 53 0.92 -8.92 -20.67
N GLU A 54 1.78 -8.04 -21.22
CA GLU A 54 3.23 -8.26 -21.19
C GLU A 54 3.81 -8.24 -19.77
N LEU A 55 3.31 -7.37 -18.90
CA LEU A 55 3.69 -7.39 -17.49
C LEU A 55 3.40 -8.75 -16.87
N LEU A 56 2.22 -9.32 -17.09
CA LEU A 56 1.83 -10.61 -16.52
C LEU A 56 2.66 -11.77 -17.10
N GLU A 57 2.91 -11.75 -18.40
CA GLU A 57 3.60 -12.83 -19.12
C GLU A 57 5.11 -12.82 -18.87
N LYS A 58 5.74 -11.63 -18.88
CA LYS A 58 7.20 -11.50 -18.84
C LYS A 58 7.78 -11.36 -17.44
N THR A 59 6.94 -11.09 -16.43
CA THR A 59 7.42 -11.01 -15.05
C THR A 59 7.51 -12.42 -14.45
N GLU A 60 8.68 -12.78 -13.97
CA GLU A 60 8.93 -14.05 -13.25
C GLU A 60 8.36 -13.97 -11.83
N TRP A 61 7.03 -14.05 -11.70
CA TRP A 61 6.30 -13.86 -10.42
C TRP A 61 6.80 -14.78 -9.31
N ASP A 62 7.31 -15.95 -9.65
CA ASP A 62 7.83 -16.92 -8.68
C ASP A 62 9.11 -16.47 -7.97
N ARG A 63 9.76 -15.43 -8.47
CA ARG A 63 10.96 -14.85 -7.85
C ARG A 63 10.65 -13.78 -6.79
N TYR A 64 9.39 -13.36 -6.67
CA TYR A 64 9.02 -12.23 -5.83
C TYR A 64 7.98 -12.57 -4.78
N GLY A 65 7.90 -11.69 -3.77
CA GLY A 65 6.90 -11.76 -2.73
C GLY A 65 7.28 -12.71 -1.59
N VAL A 66 6.33 -12.91 -0.73
CA VAL A 66 6.42 -13.84 0.41
C VAL A 66 5.38 -14.92 0.24
N VAL A 67 5.78 -16.17 0.38
CA VAL A 67 4.91 -17.34 0.31
C VAL A 67 5.16 -18.22 1.51
N ASN A 68 4.12 -18.53 2.26
CA ASN A 68 4.20 -19.31 3.50
C ASN A 68 5.26 -18.76 4.49
N GLY A 69 5.30 -17.44 4.64
CA GLY A 69 6.25 -16.76 5.53
C GLY A 69 7.68 -16.68 5.00
N VAL A 70 7.98 -17.20 3.81
CA VAL A 70 9.32 -17.17 3.23
C VAL A 70 9.38 -16.15 2.09
N ALA A 71 10.29 -15.17 2.23
CA ALA A 71 10.58 -14.21 1.16
C ALA A 71 11.36 -14.89 0.02
N ARG A 72 10.89 -14.69 -1.21
CA ARG A 72 11.56 -15.21 -2.42
C ARG A 72 12.63 -14.27 -2.95
N ASP A 73 12.54 -13.00 -2.61
CA ASP A 73 13.53 -11.96 -2.91
C ASP A 73 13.86 -11.25 -1.60
N SER A 74 15.13 -10.93 -1.37
CA SER A 74 15.58 -10.25 -0.14
C SER A 74 14.88 -8.91 0.10
N ARG A 75 14.48 -8.22 -0.96
CA ARG A 75 13.73 -6.96 -0.88
C ARG A 75 12.29 -7.16 -0.40
N CYS A 76 11.80 -8.39 -0.40
CA CYS A 76 10.48 -8.76 0.10
C CYS A 76 10.47 -9.15 1.58
N GLU A 77 11.64 -9.26 2.20
CA GLU A 77 11.75 -9.53 3.63
C GLU A 77 11.05 -8.43 4.44
N ASN A 78 10.29 -8.83 5.43
CA ASN A 78 9.52 -7.92 6.29
C ASN A 78 8.54 -6.99 5.55
N CYS A 79 8.24 -7.25 4.28
CA CYS A 79 7.26 -6.49 3.53
C CYS A 79 5.86 -6.81 4.03
N MET A 80 5.12 -5.77 4.44
CA MET A 80 3.71 -5.86 4.85
C MET A 80 2.83 -4.88 4.07
N VAL A 81 3.26 -4.52 2.86
CA VAL A 81 2.60 -3.48 2.08
C VAL A 81 1.24 -3.94 1.58
N HIS A 82 0.26 -3.08 1.77
CA HIS A 82 -1.14 -3.27 1.39
C HIS A 82 -1.33 -3.82 -0.04
N CYS A 83 -0.61 -3.27 -1.02
CA CYS A 83 -0.74 -3.68 -2.42
C CYS A 83 -0.40 -5.16 -2.70
N GLY A 84 0.37 -5.80 -1.84
CA GLY A 84 0.71 -7.21 -1.99
C GLY A 84 -0.21 -8.16 -1.23
N TYR A 85 -0.73 -7.76 -0.09
CA TYR A 85 -1.42 -8.67 0.84
C TYR A 85 -2.93 -8.45 0.92
N GLU A 86 -3.40 -7.22 0.73
CA GLU A 86 -4.85 -6.95 0.72
C GLU A 86 -5.58 -7.66 -0.42
N PRO A 87 -5.02 -7.76 -1.65
CA PRO A 87 -5.64 -8.57 -2.69
C PRO A 87 -5.80 -10.03 -2.29
N THR A 88 -4.79 -10.64 -1.67
CA THR A 88 -4.89 -12.01 -1.16
C THR A 88 -6.02 -12.15 -0.15
N ALA A 89 -6.12 -11.20 0.79
CA ALA A 89 -7.18 -11.18 1.78
C ALA A 89 -8.56 -10.99 1.15
N THR A 90 -8.68 -10.06 0.19
CA THR A 90 -9.95 -9.71 -0.46
C THR A 90 -10.43 -10.79 -1.42
N LEU A 91 -9.52 -11.36 -2.21
CA LEU A 91 -9.82 -12.42 -3.17
C LEU A 91 -10.04 -13.78 -2.49
N GLY A 92 -9.77 -13.90 -1.20
CA GLY A 92 -9.94 -15.12 -0.46
C GLY A 92 -8.98 -16.24 -0.88
N LEU A 93 -7.83 -15.89 -1.48
CA LEU A 93 -6.85 -16.88 -1.97
C LEU A 93 -6.30 -17.78 -0.86
N GLN A 94 -6.32 -17.30 0.38
CA GLN A 94 -5.94 -18.03 1.60
C GLN A 94 -7.03 -17.92 2.67
N ALA A 95 -8.29 -17.99 2.24
CA ALA A 95 -9.43 -17.89 3.14
C ALA A 95 -9.47 -19.06 4.14
N GLN A 96 -9.67 -18.73 5.39
CA GLN A 96 -9.93 -19.67 6.46
C GLN A 96 -11.43 -19.72 6.76
N ARG A 97 -11.83 -20.79 7.45
CA ARG A 97 -13.23 -20.96 7.84
C ARG A 97 -13.71 -19.76 8.67
N GLY A 98 -14.74 -19.07 8.19
CA GLY A 98 -15.32 -17.89 8.85
C GLY A 98 -14.82 -16.54 8.37
N ASP A 99 -13.80 -16.45 7.52
CA ASP A 99 -13.27 -15.15 7.02
C ASP A 99 -14.31 -14.38 6.22
N THR A 100 -15.09 -15.08 5.40
CA THR A 100 -16.21 -14.47 4.67
C THR A 100 -17.20 -13.82 5.62
N TRP A 101 -17.55 -14.52 6.72
CA TRP A 101 -18.47 -13.98 7.72
C TRP A 101 -17.88 -12.80 8.48
N LYS A 102 -16.58 -12.84 8.82
CA LYS A 102 -15.88 -11.71 9.44
C LYS A 102 -15.92 -10.48 8.52
N THR A 103 -15.67 -10.68 7.23
CA THR A 103 -15.67 -9.60 6.23
C THR A 103 -17.07 -9.02 6.03
N ILE A 104 -18.10 -9.86 5.95
CA ILE A 104 -19.50 -9.40 5.89
C ILE A 104 -19.85 -8.60 7.14
N LYS A 105 -19.55 -9.12 8.32
CA LYS A 105 -19.84 -8.44 9.58
C LYS A 105 -19.08 -7.12 9.73
N PHE A 106 -17.85 -7.04 9.22
CA PHE A 106 -17.04 -5.82 9.22
C PHE A 106 -17.63 -4.75 8.29
N ASN A 107 -18.08 -5.15 7.10
CA ASN A 107 -18.60 -4.21 6.10
C ASN A 107 -20.06 -3.79 6.38
N PHE A 108 -20.89 -4.71 6.86
CA PHE A 108 -22.34 -4.50 7.06
C PHE A 108 -22.77 -4.47 8.51
N GLY A 109 -21.88 -4.79 9.44
CA GLY A 109 -22.16 -4.68 10.88
C GLY A 109 -22.37 -3.22 11.28
N SER A 110 -23.26 -3.00 12.24
CA SER A 110 -23.52 -1.67 12.78
C SER A 110 -22.22 -1.06 13.29
N LYS A 111 -21.74 -0.02 12.62
CA LYS A 111 -20.60 0.76 13.10
C LYS A 111 -20.99 1.37 14.45
N PRO A 112 -20.16 1.30 15.47
CA PRO A 112 -20.44 1.99 16.71
C PRO A 112 -20.66 3.47 16.39
N LYS A 113 -21.83 3.99 16.80
CA LYS A 113 -22.14 5.42 16.67
C LYS A 113 -20.97 6.21 17.27
N PRO A 114 -20.38 7.18 16.55
CA PRO A 114 -19.36 8.02 17.13
C PRO A 114 -20.01 8.68 18.36
N SER A 115 -19.52 8.36 19.55
CA SER A 115 -19.94 9.05 20.75
C SER A 115 -19.52 10.50 20.56
N GLY A 116 -20.50 11.38 20.42
CA GLY A 116 -20.32 12.80 20.25
C GLY A 116 -19.56 13.43 21.43
N ARG A 117 -18.25 13.47 21.31
CA ARG A 117 -17.40 14.32 22.13
C ARG A 117 -16.26 14.80 21.22
N GLY A 118 -16.43 16.04 20.74
CA GLY A 118 -15.37 16.89 20.24
C GLY A 118 -14.74 16.38 18.93
N SER A 119 -15.32 16.78 17.82
CA SER A 119 -14.58 17.02 16.60
C SER A 119 -13.67 18.24 16.81
N GLU A 120 -12.63 18.08 17.58
CA GLU A 120 -11.45 18.89 17.39
C GLU A 120 -10.78 18.29 16.14
N VAL A 121 -11.32 18.68 15.00
CA VAL A 121 -10.61 18.66 13.75
C VAL A 121 -9.38 19.50 14.04
N LEU A 122 -8.20 18.86 14.07
CA LEU A 122 -6.95 19.59 13.91
C LEU A 122 -7.12 20.34 12.59
N ALA A 123 -7.57 21.60 12.71
CA ALA A 123 -7.56 22.51 11.61
C ALA A 123 -6.09 22.63 11.22
N PHE A 124 -5.76 22.02 10.10
CA PHE A 124 -4.51 22.28 9.42
C PHE A 124 -4.63 23.72 8.96
N ASN A 125 -4.26 24.64 9.86
CA ASN A 125 -4.28 26.06 9.59
C ASN A 125 -3.32 26.33 8.43
N GLY A 126 -3.94 26.55 7.27
CA GLY A 126 -3.54 27.55 6.35
C GLY A 126 -2.10 27.45 5.84
N VAL A 127 -1.89 26.71 4.75
CA VAL A 127 -1.07 27.28 3.70
C VAL A 127 -1.93 28.39 3.07
N SER A 128 -1.75 29.61 3.58
CA SER A 128 -2.22 30.83 2.93
C SER A 128 -1.68 30.83 1.50
N SER A 129 -2.58 30.80 0.52
CA SER A 129 -2.29 31.07 -0.87
C SER A 129 -1.82 32.55 -1.00
N GLY A 130 -0.57 32.77 -0.65
CA GLY A 130 0.12 34.01 -0.95
C GLY A 130 0.72 33.90 -2.34
N ASN A 131 0.14 34.57 -3.32
CA ASN A 131 0.77 34.92 -4.57
C ASN A 131 2.05 35.73 -4.30
N GLY A 132 3.15 35.05 -3.98
CA GLY A 132 4.48 35.63 -3.84
C GLY A 132 5.25 35.46 -5.13
N HIS A 133 5.34 36.53 -5.87
CA HIS A 133 6.24 36.73 -7.00
C HIS A 133 7.68 36.37 -6.59
N LEU A 134 8.20 35.26 -7.11
CA LEU A 134 9.59 34.84 -6.90
C LEU A 134 10.50 35.67 -7.81
N THR A 135 10.99 36.80 -7.32
CA THR A 135 12.16 37.48 -7.88
C THR A 135 13.41 36.72 -7.44
N GLY A 136 14.18 36.27 -8.42
CA GLY A 136 15.39 35.50 -8.24
C GLY A 136 16.47 36.22 -7.44
N LYS A 137 17.14 35.46 -6.58
CA LYS A 137 18.54 35.69 -6.24
C LYS A 137 19.27 34.35 -6.39
N ARG A 138 20.04 34.25 -7.49
CA ARG A 138 21.13 33.31 -7.61
C ARG A 138 22.13 33.62 -6.51
N ALA A 139 22.38 32.71 -5.62
CA ALA A 139 23.57 32.73 -4.78
C ALA A 139 24.63 31.90 -5.46
N GLU A 140 25.71 32.58 -5.85
CA GLU A 140 27.00 32.04 -6.25
C GLU A 140 27.56 31.23 -5.08
N VAL A 141 27.84 29.95 -5.32
CA VAL A 141 28.76 29.18 -4.49
C VAL A 141 30.09 29.15 -5.21
N ALA A 142 31.00 30.01 -4.75
CA ALA A 142 32.36 30.08 -5.20
C ALA A 142 33.11 28.80 -4.81
N ALA A 143 33.92 28.35 -5.77
CA ALA A 143 34.93 27.33 -5.62
C ALA A 143 35.97 27.71 -4.56
N GLN A 144 36.36 26.74 -3.74
CA GLN A 144 37.71 26.69 -3.19
C GLN A 144 38.19 25.25 -3.24
N ALA A 145 39.04 25.05 -4.29
CA ALA A 145 39.99 23.96 -4.32
C ALA A 145 41.26 24.45 -3.59
N SER A 146 41.79 23.61 -2.74
CA SER A 146 43.23 23.42 -2.48
C SER A 146 43.41 22.11 -1.75
#